data_ead52b2ad06424c309c3a9fa62c2d69d
#
_entry.id   ead52b2ad06424c309c3a9fa62c2d69d
#
_cell.length_a   1.000
_cell.length_b   1.000
_cell.length_c   1.000
_cell.angle_alpha   90.00
_cell.angle_beta   90.00
_cell.angle_gamma   90.00
#
_symmetry.space_group_name_H-M   'P 1'
#
loop_
_entity.id
_entity.type
_entity.pdbx_description
1 polymer ?
#
loop_
_entity_poly.entity_id
_entity_poly.type
_entity_poly.pdbx_seq_one_letter_code
_entity_poly.pdbx_strand_id
1 'polypeptide(L)'
;MEYGLHIADFTWRSGAANLGPALARHVRNAEAAGIRRITVMDHFWQLPGLGPVEHEMLEAYATLGFIAAHTEKAMLHALVSGVIYRHPSLLAKQVTTLNVLSGGRVGLGIGAAWNEQECRGLGFPFPPVAQRFRELEETLQICLQMWSDSEQPYEGAIWQLERTLDSPQSISRPHPYLLIGGGGEKKTLRLVAQYADACNLGVSGGDLPTHKLDVLRRHCEDVGRDYDDIEKTAMIAITPESTATGVAELAESLAGVGFTATYVYAVGIDEPECVVDVIRGAIERG
;
A
#
# COMPACT_ATOMS: atom_id res chain seq x y z
N MET A 1 1.32 18.61 -1.60
CA MET A 1 0.83 17.27 -1.22
C MET A 1 0.60 16.44 -2.48
N GLU A 2 1.06 15.20 -2.53
CA GLU A 2 0.75 14.28 -3.64
C GLU A 2 -0.52 13.48 -3.31
N TYR A 3 -1.40 13.30 -4.30
CA TYR A 3 -2.64 12.56 -4.12
C TYR A 3 -2.58 11.20 -4.81
N GLY A 4 -2.98 10.15 -4.08
CA GLY A 4 -3.17 8.80 -4.54
C GLY A 4 -4.63 8.39 -4.49
N LEU A 5 -5.00 7.48 -5.37
CA LEU A 5 -6.28 6.76 -5.36
C LEU A 5 -6.06 5.40 -4.70
N HIS A 6 -6.84 5.07 -3.67
CA HIS A 6 -6.88 3.74 -3.10
C HIS A 6 -8.20 3.06 -3.43
N ILE A 7 -8.15 2.01 -4.24
CA ILE A 7 -9.34 1.25 -4.64
C ILE A 7 -9.58 0.18 -3.58
N ALA A 8 -10.57 0.43 -2.71
CA ALA A 8 -10.91 -0.39 -1.57
C ALA A 8 -12.18 -1.25 -1.77
N ASP A 9 -12.90 -1.08 -2.88
CA ASP A 9 -14.11 -1.81 -3.22
C ASP A 9 -14.25 -1.88 -4.74
N PHE A 10 -14.67 -3.01 -5.26
CA PHE A 10 -14.91 -3.24 -6.69
C PHE A 10 -16.39 -3.49 -7.01
N THR A 11 -17.29 -3.33 -6.02
CA THR A 11 -18.74 -3.45 -6.19
C THR A 11 -19.30 -2.20 -6.83
N TRP A 12 -19.05 -2.07 -8.12
CA TRP A 12 -19.44 -0.91 -8.92
C TRP A 12 -20.74 -1.16 -9.66
N ARG A 13 -21.51 -0.11 -9.94
CA ARG A 13 -22.77 -0.19 -10.72
C ARG A 13 -22.62 -0.86 -12.08
N SER A 14 -21.41 -0.89 -12.64
CA SER A 14 -21.12 -1.58 -13.89
C SER A 14 -21.31 -3.10 -13.80
N GLY A 15 -21.30 -3.65 -12.60
CA GLY A 15 -21.37 -5.08 -12.31
C GLY A 15 -20.10 -5.85 -12.71
N ALA A 16 -19.92 -7.04 -12.15
CA ALA A 16 -18.71 -7.86 -12.32
C ALA A 16 -18.37 -8.16 -13.78
N ALA A 17 -19.35 -8.37 -14.65
CA ALA A 17 -19.13 -8.64 -16.08
C ALA A 17 -18.47 -7.48 -16.84
N ASN A 18 -18.63 -6.25 -16.37
CA ASN A 18 -18.06 -5.04 -16.97
C ASN A 18 -16.93 -4.44 -16.14
N LEU A 19 -16.52 -5.09 -15.05
CA LEU A 19 -15.54 -4.56 -14.09
C LEU A 19 -14.18 -4.30 -14.76
N GLY A 20 -13.68 -5.20 -15.60
CA GLY A 20 -12.42 -5.00 -16.31
C GLY A 20 -12.40 -3.70 -17.16
N PRO A 21 -13.31 -3.51 -18.12
CA PRO A 21 -13.39 -2.25 -18.88
C PRO A 21 -13.61 -1.02 -17.99
N ALA A 22 -14.39 -1.13 -16.92
CA ALA A 22 -14.63 -0.04 -15.99
C ALA A 22 -13.36 0.33 -15.21
N LEU A 23 -12.64 -0.65 -14.68
CA LEU A 23 -11.37 -0.45 -13.99
C LEU A 23 -10.33 0.19 -14.91
N ALA A 24 -10.19 -0.32 -16.14
CA ALA A 24 -9.26 0.25 -17.12
C ALA A 24 -9.57 1.73 -17.44
N ARG A 25 -10.83 2.10 -17.52
CA ARG A 25 -11.25 3.49 -17.72
C ARG A 25 -10.98 4.33 -16.47
N HIS A 26 -11.34 3.80 -15.30
CA HIS A 26 -11.18 4.48 -14.01
C HIS A 26 -9.72 4.87 -13.75
N VAL A 27 -8.78 3.93 -13.90
CA VAL A 27 -7.35 4.21 -13.63
C VAL A 27 -6.74 5.16 -14.66
N ARG A 28 -7.18 5.12 -15.93
CA ARG A 28 -6.76 6.12 -16.93
C ARG A 28 -7.30 7.51 -16.60
N ASN A 29 -8.55 7.61 -16.17
CA ASN A 29 -9.16 8.88 -15.74
C ASN A 29 -8.46 9.45 -14.50
N ALA A 30 -8.09 8.57 -13.54
CA ALA A 30 -7.33 8.95 -12.36
C ALA A 30 -5.95 9.55 -12.76
N GLU A 31 -5.23 8.88 -13.63
CA GLU A 31 -3.94 9.37 -14.13
C GLU A 31 -4.06 10.70 -14.92
N ALA A 32 -5.09 10.82 -15.76
CA ALA A 32 -5.39 12.04 -16.50
C ALA A 32 -5.79 13.21 -15.57
N ALA A 33 -6.42 12.92 -14.43
CA ALA A 33 -6.73 13.89 -13.38
C ALA A 33 -5.53 14.36 -12.56
N GLY A 34 -4.33 13.84 -12.82
CA GLY A 34 -3.11 14.21 -12.08
C GLY A 34 -2.81 13.32 -10.89
N ILE A 35 -3.59 12.27 -10.65
CA ILE A 35 -3.32 11.29 -9.58
C ILE A 35 -2.05 10.51 -9.93
N ARG A 36 -1.09 10.48 -9.01
CA ARG A 36 0.26 9.91 -9.24
C ARG A 36 0.47 8.55 -8.59
N ARG A 37 -0.46 8.10 -7.75
CA ARG A 37 -0.39 6.82 -7.04
C ARG A 37 -1.72 6.12 -7.14
N ILE A 38 -1.71 4.84 -7.47
CA ILE A 38 -2.92 4.00 -7.47
C ILE A 38 -2.61 2.73 -6.69
N THR A 39 -3.44 2.43 -5.71
CA THR A 39 -3.25 1.30 -4.80
C THR A 39 -4.52 0.49 -4.67
N VAL A 40 -4.38 -0.77 -4.30
CA VAL A 40 -5.49 -1.67 -3.99
C VAL A 40 -5.30 -2.32 -2.63
N MET A 41 -6.39 -2.77 -2.00
CA MET A 41 -6.29 -3.61 -0.82
C MET A 41 -5.77 -5.01 -1.17
N ASP A 42 -5.11 -5.67 -0.24
CA ASP A 42 -4.75 -7.10 -0.30
C ASP A 42 -5.66 -7.89 0.64
N HIS A 43 -6.96 -7.78 0.41
CA HIS A 43 -8.00 -8.55 1.07
C HIS A 43 -8.82 -9.34 0.04
N PHE A 44 -9.31 -10.51 0.45
CA PHE A 44 -10.11 -11.40 -0.39
C PHE A 44 -11.62 -11.22 -0.15
N TRP A 45 -11.96 -10.66 1.02
CA TRP A 45 -13.31 -10.29 1.44
C TRP A 45 -13.37 -8.82 1.79
N GLN A 46 -14.54 -8.21 1.65
CA GLN A 46 -14.69 -6.81 2.03
C GLN A 46 -14.56 -6.63 3.55
N LEU A 47 -14.02 -5.49 3.94
CA LEU A 47 -13.77 -5.15 5.33
C LEU A 47 -15.01 -4.57 6.01
N PRO A 48 -15.25 -4.90 7.29
CA PRO A 48 -16.26 -4.22 8.08
C PRO A 48 -16.06 -2.69 8.07
N GLY A 49 -17.14 -1.96 7.83
CA GLY A 49 -17.11 -0.49 7.71
C GLY A 49 -16.92 0.05 6.28
N LEU A 50 -16.51 -0.80 5.33
CA LEU A 50 -16.49 -0.43 3.91
C LEU A 50 -17.71 -0.98 3.17
N GLY A 51 -18.19 -2.16 3.57
CA GLY A 51 -19.37 -2.77 2.99
C GLY A 51 -19.65 -4.18 3.54
N PRO A 52 -20.70 -4.84 3.03
CA PRO A 52 -20.92 -6.27 3.27
C PRO A 52 -19.73 -7.11 2.83
N VAL A 53 -19.51 -8.24 3.52
CA VAL A 53 -18.39 -9.15 3.25
C VAL A 53 -18.41 -9.74 1.84
N GLU A 54 -19.58 -9.77 1.22
CA GLU A 54 -19.86 -10.27 -0.14
C GLU A 54 -19.54 -9.27 -1.27
N HIS A 55 -19.14 -8.04 -0.94
CA HIS A 55 -18.70 -7.08 -1.95
C HIS A 55 -17.52 -7.62 -2.76
N GLU A 56 -17.51 -7.29 -4.05
CA GLU A 56 -16.47 -7.77 -4.97
C GLU A 56 -15.09 -7.26 -4.56
N MET A 57 -14.18 -8.22 -4.34
CA MET A 57 -12.78 -7.99 -4.09
C MET A 57 -11.94 -8.72 -5.11
N LEU A 58 -10.97 -8.04 -5.71
CA LEU A 58 -10.03 -8.61 -6.66
C LEU A 58 -8.69 -8.90 -5.99
N GLU A 59 -8.04 -10.00 -6.39
CA GLU A 59 -6.71 -10.33 -5.88
C GLU A 59 -5.70 -9.24 -6.24
N ALA A 60 -4.94 -8.77 -5.26
CA ALA A 60 -4.16 -7.54 -5.36
C ALA A 60 -3.12 -7.54 -6.49
N TYR A 61 -2.31 -8.58 -6.62
CA TYR A 61 -1.21 -8.60 -7.60
C TYR A 61 -1.68 -8.84 -9.03
N ALA A 62 -2.74 -9.63 -9.20
CA ALA A 62 -3.41 -9.76 -10.51
C ALA A 62 -4.02 -8.41 -10.93
N THR A 63 -4.66 -7.72 -10.01
CA THR A 63 -5.25 -6.39 -10.24
C THR A 63 -4.19 -5.34 -10.53
N LEU A 64 -3.08 -5.31 -9.78
CA LEU A 64 -1.98 -4.40 -10.03
C LEU A 64 -1.34 -4.64 -11.42
N GLY A 65 -1.23 -5.89 -11.85
CA GLY A 65 -0.77 -6.22 -13.20
C GLY A 65 -1.70 -5.67 -14.28
N PHE A 66 -3.01 -5.79 -14.08
CA PHE A 66 -4.00 -5.21 -14.97
C PHE A 66 -3.92 -3.68 -14.98
N ILE A 67 -3.83 -3.04 -13.82
CA ILE A 67 -3.70 -1.57 -13.70
C ILE A 67 -2.41 -1.09 -14.37
N ALA A 68 -1.29 -1.79 -14.17
CA ALA A 68 0.00 -1.45 -14.77
C ALA A 68 -0.05 -1.42 -16.31
N ALA A 69 -0.84 -2.30 -16.92
CA ALA A 69 -1.05 -2.34 -18.38
C ALA A 69 -1.96 -1.20 -18.89
N HIS A 70 -2.69 -0.50 -18.02
CA HIS A 70 -3.64 0.54 -18.38
C HIS A 70 -3.24 1.94 -17.87
N THR A 71 -2.04 2.08 -17.29
CA THR A 71 -1.47 3.33 -16.78
C THR A 71 -0.04 3.49 -17.29
N GLU A 72 0.47 4.73 -17.31
CA GLU A 72 1.80 5.04 -17.83
C GLU A 72 2.73 5.71 -16.80
N LYS A 73 2.17 6.38 -15.81
CA LYS A 73 2.92 7.28 -14.91
C LYS A 73 2.71 6.98 -13.42
N ALA A 74 1.54 6.48 -13.05
CA ALA A 74 1.20 6.27 -11.65
C ALA A 74 2.08 5.19 -11.02
N MET A 75 2.56 5.46 -9.81
CA MET A 75 3.17 4.45 -8.94
C MET A 75 2.09 3.52 -8.40
N LEU A 76 2.38 2.24 -8.35
CA LEU A 76 1.41 1.19 -8.02
C LEU A 76 1.94 0.30 -6.90
N HIS A 77 1.13 -0.01 -5.91
CA HIS A 77 1.41 -1.04 -4.91
C HIS A 77 0.14 -1.49 -4.18
N ALA A 78 0.19 -2.64 -3.52
CA ALA A 78 -0.84 -2.97 -2.54
C ALA A 78 -0.69 -2.05 -1.31
N LEU A 79 -1.79 -1.62 -0.73
CA LEU A 79 -1.81 -0.81 0.50
C LEU A 79 -2.71 -1.49 1.54
N VAL A 80 -2.21 -2.49 2.28
CA VAL A 80 -0.87 -3.10 2.15
C VAL A 80 -0.99 -4.62 2.08
N SER A 81 0.02 -5.29 1.52
CA SER A 81 0.08 -6.76 1.50
C SER A 81 0.13 -7.34 2.91
N GLY A 82 -0.70 -8.32 3.19
CA GLY A 82 -0.62 -9.10 4.42
C GLY A 82 0.53 -10.11 4.36
N VAL A 83 1.49 -10.01 5.27
CA VAL A 83 2.71 -10.85 5.27
C VAL A 83 2.44 -12.35 5.25
N ILE A 84 1.29 -12.79 5.78
CA ILE A 84 0.90 -14.20 5.90
C ILE A 84 0.25 -14.79 4.65
N TYR A 85 -0.05 -13.98 3.64
CA TYR A 85 -0.78 -14.46 2.45
C TYR A 85 0.13 -15.09 1.40
N ARG A 86 1.44 -14.77 1.41
CA ARG A 86 2.38 -15.24 0.38
C ARG A 86 3.73 -15.60 0.98
N HIS A 87 4.36 -16.63 0.42
CA HIS A 87 5.76 -16.90 0.69
C HIS A 87 6.63 -15.70 0.31
N PRO A 88 7.61 -15.28 1.11
CA PRO A 88 8.40 -14.08 0.84
C PRO A 88 9.09 -14.05 -0.53
N SER A 89 9.63 -15.19 -0.98
CA SER A 89 10.25 -15.27 -2.32
C SER A 89 9.24 -15.07 -3.45
N LEU A 90 8.00 -15.58 -3.30
CA LEU A 90 6.95 -15.36 -4.27
C LEU A 90 6.54 -13.88 -4.29
N LEU A 91 6.41 -13.27 -3.12
CA LEU A 91 6.07 -11.85 -2.99
C LEU A 91 7.14 -10.97 -3.63
N ALA A 92 8.43 -11.20 -3.32
CA ALA A 92 9.53 -10.48 -3.93
C ALA A 92 9.49 -10.61 -5.46
N LYS A 93 9.27 -11.84 -5.97
CA LYS A 93 9.20 -12.11 -7.41
C LYS A 93 8.00 -11.46 -8.09
N GLN A 94 6.83 -11.41 -7.44
CA GLN A 94 5.66 -10.72 -7.97
C GLN A 94 5.94 -9.22 -8.12
N VAL A 95 6.52 -8.60 -7.09
CA VAL A 95 6.89 -7.17 -7.12
C VAL A 95 7.92 -6.90 -8.21
N THR A 96 8.99 -7.69 -8.29
CA THR A 96 10.00 -7.56 -9.36
C THR A 96 9.37 -7.69 -10.75
N THR A 97 8.52 -8.68 -10.95
CA THR A 97 7.85 -8.90 -12.24
C THR A 97 7.05 -7.67 -12.64
N LEU A 98 6.22 -7.16 -11.75
CA LEU A 98 5.40 -5.98 -12.01
C LEU A 98 6.25 -4.71 -12.15
N ASN A 99 7.34 -4.57 -11.38
CA ASN A 99 8.28 -3.47 -11.51
C ASN A 99 8.90 -3.43 -12.90
N VAL A 100 9.37 -4.57 -13.41
CA VAL A 100 9.93 -4.70 -14.77
C VAL A 100 8.87 -4.41 -15.83
N LEU A 101 7.69 -5.03 -15.74
CA LEU A 101 6.63 -4.87 -16.75
C LEU A 101 6.03 -3.45 -16.78
N SER A 102 6.07 -2.74 -15.66
CA SER A 102 5.57 -1.36 -15.55
C SER A 102 6.62 -0.28 -15.81
N GLY A 103 7.88 -0.65 -16.12
CA GLY A 103 8.96 0.32 -16.28
C GLY A 103 9.39 0.98 -14.96
N GLY A 104 9.37 0.24 -13.85
CA GLY A 104 9.85 0.70 -12.54
C GLY A 104 8.76 1.30 -11.62
N ARG A 105 7.48 1.29 -12.03
CA ARG A 105 6.40 1.96 -11.28
C ARG A 105 5.80 1.16 -10.13
N VAL A 106 6.02 -0.15 -10.07
CA VAL A 106 5.44 -0.99 -9.01
C VAL A 106 6.42 -1.15 -7.85
N GLY A 107 5.90 -0.92 -6.63
CA GLY A 107 6.58 -1.13 -5.36
C GLY A 107 5.87 -2.16 -4.47
N LEU A 108 6.39 -2.34 -3.26
CA LEU A 108 5.83 -3.17 -2.20
C LEU A 108 5.26 -2.30 -1.09
N GLY A 109 3.96 -2.41 -0.82
CA GLY A 109 3.39 -2.01 0.45
C GLY A 109 3.08 -3.26 1.27
N ILE A 110 3.53 -3.34 2.52
CA ILE A 110 3.42 -4.53 3.35
C ILE A 110 3.06 -4.21 4.81
N GLY A 111 2.40 -5.15 5.49
CA GLY A 111 2.06 -5.07 6.91
C GLY A 111 1.92 -6.43 7.56
N ALA A 112 1.78 -6.45 8.89
CA ALA A 112 1.75 -7.67 9.71
C ALA A 112 0.44 -8.47 9.60
N ALA A 113 -0.49 -8.10 8.74
CA ALA A 113 -1.86 -8.61 8.66
C ALA A 113 -2.67 -8.41 9.96
N TRP A 114 -3.98 -8.48 9.88
CA TRP A 114 -4.85 -8.26 11.06
C TRP A 114 -6.22 -8.97 10.97
N ASN A 115 -6.74 -9.25 9.76
CA ASN A 115 -8.08 -9.82 9.58
C ASN A 115 -8.07 -11.34 9.82
N GLU A 116 -8.23 -11.73 11.07
CA GLU A 116 -8.27 -13.14 11.48
C GLU A 116 -9.46 -13.90 10.89
N GLN A 117 -10.62 -13.24 10.75
CA GLN A 117 -11.83 -13.86 10.22
C GLN A 117 -11.62 -14.31 8.77
N GLU A 118 -11.08 -13.46 7.93
CA GLU A 118 -10.77 -13.76 6.53
C GLU A 118 -9.75 -14.90 6.42
N CYS A 119 -8.66 -14.80 7.19
CA CYS A 119 -7.61 -15.83 7.19
C CYS A 119 -8.17 -17.19 7.56
N ARG A 120 -8.95 -17.29 8.63
CA ARG A 120 -9.57 -18.55 9.06
C ARG A 120 -10.58 -19.07 8.05
N GLY A 121 -11.39 -18.18 7.47
CA GLY A 121 -12.40 -18.53 6.48
C GLY A 121 -11.81 -19.11 5.20
N LEU A 122 -10.64 -18.66 4.79
CA LEU A 122 -9.94 -19.11 3.59
C LEU A 122 -8.83 -20.14 3.85
N GLY A 123 -8.62 -20.53 5.13
CA GLY A 123 -7.61 -21.51 5.50
C GLY A 123 -6.18 -20.98 5.51
N PHE A 124 -5.99 -19.67 5.48
CA PHE A 124 -4.67 -19.06 5.69
C PHE A 124 -4.21 -19.20 7.14
N PRO A 125 -2.92 -19.42 7.40
CA PRO A 125 -2.39 -19.41 8.75
C PRO A 125 -2.58 -18.02 9.39
N PHE A 126 -2.95 -17.99 10.67
CA PHE A 126 -3.02 -16.74 11.43
C PHE A 126 -2.26 -16.90 12.74
N PRO A 127 -0.92 -16.85 12.71
CA PRO A 127 -0.11 -17.02 13.90
C PRO A 127 -0.26 -15.82 14.86
N PRO A 128 0.18 -15.97 16.12
CA PRO A 128 0.18 -14.88 17.08
C PRO A 128 0.92 -13.63 16.56
N VAL A 129 0.49 -12.46 16.99
CA VAL A 129 1.03 -11.17 16.50
C VAL A 129 2.56 -11.08 16.61
N ALA A 130 3.15 -11.66 17.65
CA ALA A 130 4.60 -11.66 17.82
C ALA A 130 5.32 -12.45 16.70
N GLN A 131 4.72 -13.54 16.22
CA GLN A 131 5.25 -14.32 15.11
C GLN A 131 5.05 -13.59 13.79
N ARG A 132 3.87 -13.01 13.53
CA ARG A 132 3.62 -12.22 12.31
C ARG A 132 4.61 -11.06 12.14
N PHE A 133 5.03 -10.44 13.23
CA PHE A 133 6.08 -9.40 13.16
C PHE A 133 7.48 -9.96 12.88
N ARG A 134 7.79 -11.18 13.33
CA ARG A 134 9.03 -11.85 12.91
C ARG A 134 8.98 -12.25 11.44
N GLU A 135 7.85 -12.79 10.99
CA GLU A 135 7.62 -13.09 9.57
C GLU A 135 7.75 -11.83 8.72
N LEU A 136 7.19 -10.69 9.18
CA LEU A 136 7.30 -9.42 8.48
C LEU A 136 8.77 -8.96 8.37
N GLU A 137 9.53 -9.02 9.45
CA GLU A 137 10.93 -8.60 9.43
C GLU A 137 11.77 -9.49 8.51
N GLU A 138 11.64 -10.82 8.60
CA GLU A 138 12.34 -11.74 7.71
C GLU A 138 11.89 -11.60 6.25
N THR A 139 10.61 -11.34 6.00
CA THR A 139 10.11 -11.06 4.64
C THR A 139 10.73 -9.80 4.05
N LEU A 140 10.87 -8.73 4.84
CA LEU A 140 11.55 -7.50 4.42
C LEU A 140 13.01 -7.78 4.05
N GLN A 141 13.72 -8.52 4.91
CA GLN A 141 15.12 -8.90 4.68
C GLN A 141 15.27 -9.75 3.41
N ILE A 142 14.41 -10.74 3.20
CA ILE A 142 14.41 -11.59 2.00
C ILE A 142 14.13 -10.77 0.75
N CYS A 143 13.11 -9.90 0.77
CA CYS A 143 12.80 -9.03 -0.36
C CYS A 143 14.00 -8.15 -0.73
N LEU A 144 14.60 -7.46 0.24
CA LEU A 144 15.77 -6.61 0.03
C LEU A 144 16.98 -7.40 -0.48
N GLN A 145 17.21 -8.61 0.05
CA GLN A 145 18.29 -9.47 -0.44
C GLN A 145 18.05 -9.95 -1.86
N MET A 146 16.83 -10.37 -2.22
CA MET A 146 16.48 -10.76 -3.59
C MET A 146 16.57 -9.61 -4.58
N TRP A 147 16.31 -8.37 -4.15
CA TRP A 147 16.43 -7.17 -4.99
C TRP A 147 17.84 -6.57 -5.05
N SER A 148 18.77 -7.16 -4.32
CA SER A 148 20.19 -6.84 -4.41
C SER A 148 20.91 -7.74 -5.42
N ASP A 149 22.22 -7.50 -5.62
CA ASP A 149 23.06 -8.38 -6.45
C ASP A 149 23.51 -9.65 -5.70
N SER A 150 23.05 -9.87 -4.44
CA SER A 150 23.37 -11.03 -3.63
C SER A 150 22.52 -12.23 -4.03
N GLU A 151 23.18 -13.37 -4.24
CA GLU A 151 22.52 -14.67 -4.44
C GLU A 151 22.81 -15.64 -3.30
N GLN A 152 23.31 -15.11 -2.17
CA GLN A 152 23.68 -15.92 -1.01
C GLN A 152 22.44 -16.57 -0.38
N PRO A 153 22.59 -17.69 0.35
CA PRO A 153 21.51 -18.23 1.17
C PRO A 153 20.96 -17.19 2.14
N TYR A 154 19.68 -17.31 2.49
CA TYR A 154 19.07 -16.60 3.61
C TYR A 154 18.76 -17.60 4.73
N GLU A 155 19.29 -17.38 5.92
CA GLU A 155 19.13 -18.24 7.09
C GLU A 155 18.40 -17.47 8.21
N GLY A 156 17.07 -17.45 8.16
CA GLY A 156 16.21 -16.86 9.18
C GLY A 156 15.75 -17.89 10.21
N ALA A 157 15.03 -17.43 11.22
CA ALA A 157 14.39 -18.29 12.21
C ALA A 157 13.12 -18.96 11.68
N ILE A 158 12.46 -18.37 10.70
CA ILE A 158 11.19 -18.83 10.08
C ILE A 158 11.45 -19.29 8.65
N TRP A 159 12.20 -18.51 7.89
CA TRP A 159 12.44 -18.75 6.48
C TRP A 159 13.90 -19.15 6.22
N GLN A 160 14.10 -20.14 5.38
CA GLN A 160 15.41 -20.57 4.92
C GLN A 160 15.37 -20.73 3.41
N LEU A 161 16.26 -20.03 2.69
CA LEU A 161 16.39 -20.07 1.25
C LEU A 161 17.82 -20.46 0.90
N GLU A 162 17.99 -21.50 0.10
CA GLU A 162 19.32 -21.94 -0.35
C GLU A 162 19.98 -20.93 -1.30
N ARG A 163 19.19 -20.14 -2.02
CA ARG A 163 19.66 -19.13 -2.97
C ARG A 163 18.59 -18.06 -3.17
N THR A 164 19.00 -16.80 -3.13
CA THR A 164 18.09 -15.63 -3.31
C THR A 164 18.17 -15.02 -4.70
N LEU A 165 18.40 -15.84 -5.74
CA LEU A 165 18.43 -15.38 -7.12
C LEU A 165 17.08 -14.80 -7.53
N ASP A 166 17.09 -13.55 -8.01
CA ASP A 166 15.94 -12.88 -8.65
C ASP A 166 16.36 -12.35 -10.03
N SER A 167 15.93 -13.03 -11.08
CA SER A 167 16.22 -12.66 -12.48
C SER A 167 14.92 -12.65 -13.31
N PRO A 168 14.63 -11.55 -14.06
CA PRO A 168 15.40 -10.30 -14.08
C PRO A 168 15.37 -9.59 -12.73
N GLN A 169 16.34 -8.72 -12.46
CA GLN A 169 16.30 -7.80 -11.34
C GLN A 169 15.28 -6.68 -11.60
N SER A 170 14.80 -6.02 -10.54
CA SER A 170 13.96 -4.84 -10.65
C SER A 170 14.65 -3.73 -11.43
N ILE A 171 13.88 -2.88 -12.10
CA ILE A 171 14.41 -1.68 -12.79
C ILE A 171 14.74 -0.59 -11.78
N SER A 172 13.92 -0.45 -10.73
CA SER A 172 14.12 0.53 -9.66
C SER A 172 15.39 0.22 -8.85
N ARG A 173 16.15 1.26 -8.50
CA ARG A 173 17.37 1.16 -7.72
C ARG A 173 17.32 2.08 -6.49
N PRO A 174 17.83 1.67 -5.34
CA PRO A 174 18.49 0.38 -5.04
C PRO A 174 17.53 -0.82 -5.01
N HIS A 175 16.23 -0.61 -4.87
CA HIS A 175 15.17 -1.62 -4.86
C HIS A 175 13.82 -0.97 -5.26
N PRO A 176 12.76 -1.76 -5.51
CA PRO A 176 11.41 -1.22 -5.65
C PRO A 176 11.00 -0.42 -4.41
N TYR A 177 10.20 0.64 -4.60
CA TYR A 177 9.64 1.41 -3.48
C TYR A 177 9.02 0.50 -2.42
N LEU A 178 9.38 0.73 -1.15
CA LEU A 178 9.00 -0.11 -0.02
C LEU A 178 8.26 0.69 1.04
N LEU A 179 6.98 0.43 1.21
CA LEU A 179 6.12 1.06 2.20
C LEU A 179 5.69 0.05 3.27
N ILE A 180 5.79 0.41 4.54
CA ILE A 180 5.22 -0.37 5.64
C ILE A 180 3.99 0.36 6.20
N GLY A 181 2.85 -0.35 6.19
CA GLY A 181 1.58 0.18 6.70
C GLY A 181 1.32 -0.18 8.16
N GLY A 182 0.66 0.77 8.85
CA GLY A 182 0.22 0.61 10.23
C GLY A 182 0.94 1.50 11.23
N GLY A 183 0.24 1.83 12.33
CA GLY A 183 0.69 2.79 13.35
C GLY A 183 1.20 2.15 14.64
N GLY A 184 1.61 0.88 14.63
CA GLY A 184 2.11 0.17 15.82
C GLY A 184 3.44 0.73 16.32
N GLU A 185 3.43 1.39 17.48
CA GLU A 185 4.57 2.18 17.98
C GLU A 185 5.83 1.37 18.25
N LYS A 186 5.68 0.19 18.86
CA LYS A 186 6.82 -0.61 19.33
C LYS A 186 7.50 -1.43 18.24
N LYS A 187 6.75 -1.86 17.22
CA LYS A 187 7.24 -2.79 16.20
C LYS A 187 7.12 -2.21 14.79
N THR A 188 5.92 -1.78 14.37
CA THR A 188 5.72 -1.29 13.00
C THR A 188 6.61 -0.10 12.70
N LEU A 189 6.58 0.95 13.54
CA LEU A 189 7.38 2.16 13.32
C LEU A 189 8.88 1.91 13.45
N ARG A 190 9.30 0.91 14.25
CA ARG A 190 10.69 0.48 14.27
C ARG A 190 11.11 -0.18 12.96
N LEU A 191 10.29 -1.07 12.39
CA LEU A 191 10.57 -1.68 11.08
C LEU A 191 10.55 -0.64 9.96
N VAL A 192 9.67 0.38 10.04
CA VAL A 192 9.71 1.53 9.13
C VAL A 192 11.08 2.20 9.20
N ALA A 193 11.56 2.55 10.38
CA ALA A 193 12.85 3.21 10.57
C ALA A 193 14.02 2.35 10.04
N GLN A 194 13.93 1.02 10.13
CA GLN A 194 15.00 0.12 9.72
C GLN A 194 15.03 -0.17 8.21
N TYR A 195 13.86 -0.28 7.56
CA TYR A 195 13.77 -0.91 6.24
C TYR A 195 13.03 -0.10 5.18
N ALA A 196 12.05 0.78 5.56
CA ALA A 196 11.11 1.30 4.59
C ALA A 196 11.51 2.64 3.99
N ASP A 197 11.14 2.87 2.72
CA ASP A 197 11.21 4.20 2.10
C ASP A 197 10.04 5.08 2.58
N ALA A 198 8.92 4.45 3.01
CA ALA A 198 7.73 5.18 3.45
C ALA A 198 6.96 4.45 4.55
N CYS A 199 6.17 5.22 5.29
CA CYS A 199 5.13 4.69 6.15
C CYS A 199 3.74 5.15 5.71
N ASN A 200 2.70 4.35 6.05
CA ASN A 200 1.33 4.78 5.90
C ASN A 200 0.61 4.74 7.25
N LEU A 201 0.07 5.91 7.65
CA LEU A 201 -0.62 6.10 8.92
C LEU A 201 -2.09 6.43 8.70
N GLY A 202 -2.97 5.84 9.49
CA GLY A 202 -4.39 6.19 9.48
C GLY A 202 -4.65 7.53 10.15
N VAL A 203 -5.56 8.32 9.58
CA VAL A 203 -6.16 9.51 10.21
C VAL A 203 -7.49 9.07 10.79
N SER A 204 -7.71 9.30 12.08
CA SER A 204 -8.94 8.88 12.76
C SER A 204 -9.65 10.09 13.34
N GLY A 205 -10.94 10.26 12.98
CA GLY A 205 -11.78 11.32 13.53
C GLY A 205 -11.26 12.75 13.28
N GLY A 206 -10.41 12.95 12.27
CA GLY A 206 -9.79 14.25 11.98
C GLY A 206 -8.52 14.53 12.80
N ASP A 207 -8.15 13.63 13.71
CA ASP A 207 -6.92 13.78 14.50
C ASP A 207 -5.70 13.41 13.67
N LEU A 208 -4.75 14.34 13.57
CA LEU A 208 -3.48 14.11 12.89
C LEU A 208 -2.58 13.18 13.72
N PRO A 209 -1.94 12.19 13.12
CA PRO A 209 -1.14 11.20 13.85
C PRO A 209 0.26 11.73 14.26
N THR A 210 0.35 12.93 14.79
CA THR A 210 1.60 13.61 15.18
C THR A 210 2.41 12.82 16.19
N HIS A 211 1.74 12.24 17.20
CA HIS A 211 2.41 11.37 18.17
C HIS A 211 3.12 10.19 17.50
N LYS A 212 2.55 9.61 16.43
CA LYS A 212 3.20 8.51 15.68
C LYS A 212 4.45 8.98 14.95
N LEU A 213 4.44 10.21 14.46
CA LEU A 213 5.62 10.82 13.83
C LEU A 213 6.76 11.04 14.85
N ASP A 214 6.43 11.45 16.07
CA ASP A 214 7.43 11.59 17.15
C ASP A 214 8.01 10.23 17.55
N VAL A 215 7.19 9.19 17.59
CA VAL A 215 7.68 7.81 17.84
C VAL A 215 8.58 7.32 16.70
N LEU A 216 8.20 7.57 15.45
CA LEU A 216 9.04 7.23 14.29
C LEU A 216 10.39 7.96 14.34
N ARG A 217 10.40 9.25 14.66
CA ARG A 217 11.64 10.04 14.78
C ARG A 217 12.59 9.43 15.80
N ARG A 218 12.09 9.03 16.98
CA ARG A 218 12.90 8.36 17.99
C ARG A 218 13.46 7.03 17.51
N HIS A 219 12.67 6.23 16.79
CA HIS A 219 13.20 4.99 16.20
C HIS A 219 14.26 5.26 15.12
N CYS A 220 14.14 6.32 14.35
CA CYS A 220 15.20 6.72 13.40
C CYS A 220 16.50 7.09 14.11
N GLU A 221 16.40 7.86 15.22
CA GLU A 221 17.54 8.18 16.09
C GLU A 221 18.21 6.91 16.64
N ASP A 222 17.40 5.95 17.12
CA ASP A 222 17.89 4.68 17.67
C ASP A 222 18.66 3.82 16.67
N VAL A 223 18.28 3.89 15.38
CA VAL A 223 18.92 3.09 14.30
C VAL A 223 19.92 3.89 13.46
N GLY A 224 20.10 5.17 13.75
CA GLY A 224 21.03 6.06 13.03
C GLY A 224 20.61 6.41 11.63
N ARG A 225 19.29 6.46 11.33
CA ARG A 225 18.73 6.84 10.03
C ARG A 225 18.17 8.25 10.05
N ASP A 226 18.30 8.98 8.95
CA ASP A 226 17.64 10.26 8.79
C ASP A 226 16.11 10.05 8.71
N TYR A 227 15.38 10.74 9.58
CA TYR A 227 13.92 10.72 9.60
C TYR A 227 13.32 11.28 8.32
N ASP A 228 13.99 12.24 7.68
CA ASP A 228 13.49 12.91 6.49
C ASP A 228 13.65 12.05 5.21
N ASP A 229 14.50 11.01 5.26
CA ASP A 229 14.58 9.98 4.22
C ASP A 229 13.34 9.10 4.11
N ILE A 230 12.46 9.13 5.13
CA ILE A 230 11.25 8.33 5.14
C ILE A 230 10.07 9.19 4.71
N GLU A 231 9.40 8.80 3.64
CA GLU A 231 8.15 9.42 3.21
C GLU A 231 7.01 9.11 4.20
N LYS A 232 6.25 10.13 4.59
CA LYS A 232 5.10 9.99 5.47
C LYS A 232 3.83 10.10 4.64
N THR A 233 3.04 9.03 4.61
CA THR A 233 1.79 8.98 3.86
C THR A 233 0.60 8.71 4.76
N ALA A 234 -0.57 9.22 4.40
CA ALA A 234 -1.80 9.04 5.16
C ALA A 234 -2.95 8.55 4.27
N MET A 235 -4.00 8.01 4.89
CA MET A 235 -5.24 7.65 4.20
C MET A 235 -6.35 8.64 4.55
N ILE A 236 -7.11 9.07 3.55
CA ILE A 236 -8.31 9.91 3.69
C ILE A 236 -9.53 9.14 3.17
N ALA A 237 -10.49 8.89 4.05
CA ALA A 237 -11.78 8.35 3.66
C ALA A 237 -12.67 9.47 3.10
N ILE A 238 -13.36 9.20 1.99
CA ILE A 238 -14.42 10.06 1.48
C ILE A 238 -15.76 9.32 1.42
N THR A 239 -16.82 10.06 1.70
CA THR A 239 -18.21 9.61 1.62
C THR A 239 -18.95 10.43 0.54
N PRO A 240 -20.21 10.12 0.22
CA PRO A 240 -21.00 10.93 -0.72
C PRO A 240 -21.12 12.41 -0.35
N GLU A 241 -20.94 12.76 0.93
CA GLU A 241 -21.00 14.13 1.44
C GLU A 241 -19.66 14.86 1.38
N SER A 242 -18.57 14.15 1.12
CA SER A 242 -17.22 14.73 1.07
C SER A 242 -17.05 15.67 -0.12
N THR A 243 -16.36 16.78 0.10
CA THR A 243 -16.09 17.77 -0.93
C THR A 243 -14.61 17.84 -1.27
N ALA A 244 -14.28 18.26 -2.48
CA ALA A 244 -12.90 18.51 -2.90
C ALA A 244 -12.19 19.53 -1.97
N THR A 245 -12.93 20.54 -1.50
CA THR A 245 -12.40 21.53 -0.54
C THR A 245 -12.03 20.88 0.77
N GLY A 246 -12.89 20.06 1.37
CA GLY A 246 -12.60 19.38 2.63
C GLY A 246 -11.42 18.40 2.54
N VAL A 247 -11.28 17.71 1.38
CA VAL A 247 -10.11 16.86 1.12
C VAL A 247 -8.83 17.68 1.01
N ALA A 248 -8.87 18.83 0.31
CA ALA A 248 -7.71 19.73 0.18
C ALA A 248 -7.29 20.31 1.54
N GLU A 249 -8.23 20.78 2.36
CA GLU A 249 -7.96 21.32 3.71
C GLU A 249 -7.33 20.27 4.65
N LEU A 250 -7.82 19.03 4.59
CA LEU A 250 -7.23 17.94 5.37
C LEU A 250 -5.82 17.58 4.86
N ALA A 251 -5.63 17.55 3.55
CA ALA A 251 -4.33 17.31 2.94
C ALA A 251 -3.31 18.43 3.29
N GLU A 252 -3.75 19.69 3.32
CA GLU A 252 -2.92 20.82 3.77
C GLU A 252 -2.55 20.69 5.24
N SER A 253 -3.51 20.30 6.09
CA SER A 253 -3.25 20.03 7.50
C SER A 253 -2.23 18.92 7.72
N LEU A 254 -2.32 17.84 6.93
CA LEU A 254 -1.35 16.75 6.92
C LEU A 254 0.04 17.25 6.46
N ALA A 255 0.09 18.05 5.39
CA ALA A 255 1.34 18.63 4.90
C ALA A 255 2.02 19.51 5.98
N GLY A 256 1.22 20.26 6.73
CA GLY A 256 1.70 21.11 7.84
C GLY A 256 2.41 20.34 8.96
N VAL A 257 2.16 19.03 9.09
CA VAL A 257 2.84 18.17 10.08
C VAL A 257 3.83 17.19 9.46
N GLY A 258 4.13 17.34 8.16
CA GLY A 258 5.23 16.62 7.47
C GLY A 258 4.81 15.43 6.62
N PHE A 259 3.52 15.24 6.34
CA PHE A 259 3.09 14.26 5.33
C PHE A 259 3.32 14.82 3.93
N THR A 260 3.71 13.95 3.01
CA THR A 260 4.03 14.32 1.62
C THR A 260 3.04 13.75 0.61
N ALA A 261 2.35 12.66 0.96
CA ALA A 261 1.33 12.06 0.12
C ALA A 261 0.11 11.57 0.93
N THR A 262 -1.03 11.50 0.26
CA THR A 262 -2.25 10.93 0.82
C THR A 262 -2.93 9.99 -0.17
N TYR A 263 -3.53 8.92 0.34
CA TYR A 263 -4.34 7.98 -0.43
C TYR A 263 -5.82 8.17 -0.09
N VAL A 264 -6.60 8.57 -1.09
CA VAL A 264 -8.04 8.79 -0.93
C VAL A 264 -8.79 7.53 -1.32
N TYR A 265 -9.71 7.09 -0.47
CA TYR A 265 -10.56 5.93 -0.72
C TYR A 265 -12.03 6.22 -0.44
N ALA A 266 -12.91 5.51 -1.15
CA ALA A 266 -14.35 5.67 -1.04
C ALA A 266 -14.94 4.80 0.08
N VAL A 267 -15.96 5.35 0.75
CA VAL A 267 -16.88 4.62 1.64
C VAL A 267 -18.31 4.94 1.22
N GLY A 268 -19.06 3.90 0.83
CA GLY A 268 -20.45 4.08 0.39
C GLY A 268 -20.61 4.78 -0.96
N ILE A 269 -19.59 4.78 -1.82
CA ILE A 269 -19.63 5.32 -3.19
C ILE A 269 -19.44 4.17 -4.17
N ASP A 270 -20.46 3.86 -4.96
CA ASP A 270 -20.49 2.79 -5.96
C ASP A 270 -20.22 3.27 -7.41
N GLU A 271 -20.01 4.58 -7.59
CA GLU A 271 -19.55 5.19 -8.83
C GLU A 271 -18.09 5.68 -8.65
N PRO A 272 -17.10 4.91 -9.13
CA PRO A 272 -15.69 5.21 -8.86
C PRO A 272 -15.22 6.56 -9.45
N GLU A 273 -15.86 7.04 -10.50
CA GLU A 273 -15.51 8.32 -11.14
C GLU A 273 -15.74 9.51 -10.18
N CYS A 274 -16.71 9.43 -9.27
CA CYS A 274 -16.93 10.46 -8.26
C CYS A 274 -15.70 10.68 -7.37
N VAL A 275 -14.98 9.60 -7.06
CA VAL A 275 -13.74 9.66 -6.26
C VAL A 275 -12.67 10.44 -7.01
N VAL A 276 -12.49 10.14 -8.31
CA VAL A 276 -11.53 10.84 -9.17
C VAL A 276 -11.86 12.33 -9.27
N ASP A 277 -13.15 12.67 -9.38
CA ASP A 277 -13.58 14.08 -9.47
C ASP A 277 -13.29 14.86 -8.18
N VAL A 278 -13.53 14.24 -7.03
CA VAL A 278 -13.19 14.85 -5.73
C VAL A 278 -11.68 15.08 -5.60
N ILE A 279 -10.86 14.08 -5.96
CA ILE A 279 -9.40 14.20 -5.90
C ILE A 279 -8.90 15.26 -6.89
N ARG A 280 -9.40 15.26 -8.13
CA ARG A 280 -9.07 16.29 -9.14
C ARG A 280 -9.35 17.69 -8.61
N GLY A 281 -10.55 17.89 -8.06
CA GLY A 281 -10.91 19.18 -7.48
C GLY A 281 -10.07 19.57 -6.28
N ALA A 282 -9.52 18.62 -5.51
CA ALA A 282 -8.58 18.89 -4.44
C ALA A 282 -7.19 19.28 -4.98
N ILE A 283 -6.70 18.58 -6.02
CA ILE A 283 -5.44 18.91 -6.72
C ILE A 283 -5.46 20.34 -7.29
N GLU A 284 -6.57 20.75 -7.89
CA GLU A 284 -6.72 22.08 -8.49
C GLU A 284 -6.72 23.23 -7.47
N ARG A 285 -6.85 22.94 -6.17
CA ARG A 285 -6.89 23.92 -5.08
C ARG A 285 -5.58 24.04 -4.30
N GLY A 286 -4.73 23.02 -4.36
CA GLY A 286 -3.42 22.98 -3.67
C GLY A 286 -2.30 23.23 -4.64
#